data_075b36d784714021dee9d5b11d68d789
#
_entry.id   075b36d784714021dee9d5b11d68d789
#
_cell.length_a   1.000
_cell.length_b   1.000
_cell.length_c   1.000
_cell.angle_alpha   90.00
_cell.angle_beta   90.00
_cell.angle_gamma   90.00
#
_symmetry.space_group_name_H-M   'P 1'
#
loop_
_entity.id
_entity.type
_entity.pdbx_description
1 polymer ?
#
loop_
_entity_poly.entity_id
_entity_poly.type
_entity_poly.pdbx_seq_one_letter_code
_entity_poly.pdbx_strand_id
1 'polypeptide(L)'
;MQPSDISVSCPACGDAESELGGRLRLLRTLCISVFLTMPLFWNLHPLIQLAIASVLQFWPGAYFCKGAYKALRQGVLGMDFLVAVSTTVIYLHSACIALTVHHDVKLYFLSEGVLLSLILFGKYMECTSRYEASEAIRKLIRLQPETANVLRGGTVQAVEVRTLTPDDIVQVRSGERVPIDGAVLSGTCTVDESMLTGESELIPKCAGAHMY
;
A
#
# COMPACT_ATOMS: atom_id res chain seq x y z
N MET A 1 11.53 25.07 -7.07
CA MET A 1 11.21 23.75 -7.65
C MET A 1 10.29 23.07 -6.67
N GLN A 2 8.97 23.02 -6.93
CA GLN A 2 8.01 22.33 -6.05
C GLN A 2 8.24 20.83 -6.16
N PRO A 3 8.33 20.08 -5.03
CA PRO A 3 8.28 18.64 -5.10
C PRO A 3 6.83 18.25 -5.46
N SER A 4 6.65 17.85 -6.72
CA SER A 4 5.41 17.26 -7.18
C SER A 4 5.09 16.05 -6.32
N ASP A 5 3.89 16.05 -5.74
CA ASP A 5 3.26 14.94 -5.02
C ASP A 5 3.39 13.63 -5.80
N ILE A 6 4.40 12.86 -5.48
CA ILE A 6 4.46 11.45 -5.86
C ILE A 6 3.57 10.71 -4.87
N SER A 7 2.27 10.91 -5.00
CA SER A 7 1.32 9.99 -4.40
C SER A 7 1.35 8.69 -5.22
N VAL A 8 2.21 7.77 -4.83
CA VAL A 8 2.15 6.38 -5.30
C VAL A 8 0.90 5.76 -4.66
N SER A 9 -0.25 6.16 -5.17
CA SER A 9 -1.51 5.53 -4.81
C SER A 9 -1.58 4.19 -5.54
N CYS A 10 -1.39 3.10 -4.80
CA CYS A 10 -1.82 1.79 -5.30
C CYS A 10 -3.34 1.89 -5.58
N PRO A 11 -3.84 1.60 -6.80
CA PRO A 11 -5.26 1.71 -7.11
C PRO A 11 -6.16 0.78 -6.27
N ALA A 12 -5.56 -0.14 -5.51
CA ALA A 12 -6.24 -1.04 -4.57
C ALA A 12 -6.17 -0.57 -3.12
N CYS A 13 -5.21 0.31 -2.78
CA CYS A 13 -4.96 0.82 -1.44
C CYS A 13 -4.95 2.34 -1.55
N GLY A 14 -5.95 3.03 -1.08
CA GLY A 14 -5.95 4.50 -0.96
C GLY A 14 -5.02 4.99 0.18
N ASP A 15 -5.20 6.23 0.63
CA ASP A 15 -4.42 6.83 1.73
C ASP A 15 -4.42 6.00 3.02
N ALA A 16 -3.44 6.18 3.91
CA ALA A 16 -3.05 5.28 5.01
C ALA A 16 -4.19 4.70 5.89
N GLU A 17 -5.27 5.40 6.12
CA GLU A 17 -6.47 4.89 6.81
C GLU A 17 -7.33 4.00 5.91
N SER A 18 -7.32 4.25 4.60
CA SER A 18 -8.01 3.42 3.61
C SER A 18 -7.21 2.15 3.26
N GLU A 19 -5.89 2.12 3.48
CA GLU A 19 -5.02 0.95 3.22
C GLU A 19 -5.38 -0.23 4.13
N LEU A 20 -5.58 0.00 5.43
CA LEU A 20 -6.00 -1.06 6.35
C LEU A 20 -7.38 -1.60 5.99
N GLY A 21 -8.31 -0.72 5.62
CA GLY A 21 -9.64 -1.08 5.12
C GLY A 21 -9.58 -1.84 3.79
N GLY A 22 -8.65 -1.49 2.90
CA GLY A 22 -8.40 -2.19 1.63
C GLY A 22 -7.89 -3.62 1.83
N ARG A 23 -6.91 -3.81 2.72
CA ARG A 23 -6.37 -5.14 3.07
C ARG A 23 -7.42 -6.05 3.68
N LEU A 24 -8.24 -5.54 4.62
CA LEU A 24 -9.33 -6.30 5.22
C LEU A 24 -10.39 -6.70 4.19
N ARG A 25 -10.71 -5.84 3.23
CA ARG A 25 -11.63 -6.18 2.12
C ARG A 25 -11.05 -7.27 1.24
N LEU A 26 -9.77 -7.20 0.85
CA LEU A 26 -9.11 -8.24 0.08
C LEU A 26 -9.07 -9.57 0.82
N LEU A 27 -8.74 -9.57 2.11
CA LEU A 27 -8.77 -10.76 2.97
C LEU A 27 -10.16 -11.39 3.02
N ARG A 28 -11.20 -10.60 3.24
CA ARG A 28 -12.59 -11.09 3.25
C ARG A 28 -12.97 -11.69 1.90
N THR A 29 -12.64 -11.02 0.81
CA THR A 29 -12.91 -11.51 -0.55
C THR A 29 -12.17 -12.81 -0.83
N LEU A 30 -10.91 -12.92 -0.40
CA LEU A 30 -10.10 -14.15 -0.48
C LEU A 30 -10.73 -15.29 0.33
N CYS A 31 -11.10 -15.06 1.59
CA CYS A 31 -11.73 -16.08 2.43
C CYS A 31 -13.04 -16.57 1.81
N ILE A 32 -13.87 -15.66 1.29
CA ILE A 32 -15.12 -16.00 0.61
C ILE A 32 -14.83 -16.82 -0.66
N SER A 33 -13.85 -16.41 -1.48
CA SER A 33 -13.45 -17.14 -2.68
C SER A 33 -13.00 -18.57 -2.37
N VAL A 34 -12.12 -18.76 -1.39
CA VAL A 34 -11.65 -20.07 -0.96
C VAL A 34 -12.82 -20.92 -0.41
N PHE A 35 -13.68 -20.34 0.42
CA PHE A 35 -14.83 -21.06 0.99
C PHE A 35 -15.82 -21.52 -0.08
N LEU A 36 -16.10 -20.68 -1.09
CA LEU A 36 -16.99 -21.03 -2.20
C LEU A 36 -16.34 -22.03 -3.16
N THR A 37 -15.03 -22.07 -3.27
CA THR A 37 -14.32 -23.02 -4.14
C THR A 37 -14.32 -24.43 -3.54
N MET A 38 -14.36 -24.58 -2.19
CA MET A 38 -14.35 -25.89 -1.52
C MET A 38 -15.44 -26.84 -1.98
N PRO A 39 -16.74 -26.46 -2.04
CA PRO A 39 -17.78 -27.38 -2.48
C PRO A 39 -17.67 -27.80 -3.96
N LEU A 40 -16.95 -27.05 -4.79
CA LEU A 40 -16.72 -27.41 -6.20
C LEU A 40 -15.78 -28.65 -6.36
N PHE A 41 -15.04 -29.03 -5.32
CA PHE A 41 -14.28 -30.29 -5.29
C PHE A 41 -15.18 -31.54 -5.23
N TRP A 42 -16.37 -31.43 -4.63
CA TRP A 42 -17.36 -32.48 -4.69
C TRP A 42 -18.13 -32.37 -6.01
N ASN A 43 -18.13 -33.41 -6.84
CA ASN A 43 -18.86 -33.45 -8.11
C ASN A 43 -20.38 -33.23 -7.91
N LEU A 44 -20.73 -31.99 -7.59
CA LEU A 44 -22.14 -31.59 -7.41
C LEU A 44 -22.84 -31.53 -8.78
N HIS A 45 -24.18 -31.50 -8.72
CA HIS A 45 -25.00 -31.32 -9.92
C HIS A 45 -24.55 -30.05 -10.70
N PRO A 46 -24.49 -30.11 -12.06
CA PRO A 46 -23.94 -29.01 -12.88
C PRO A 46 -24.58 -27.65 -12.63
N LEU A 47 -25.88 -27.60 -12.33
CA LEU A 47 -26.60 -26.36 -12.02
C LEU A 47 -26.18 -25.76 -10.68
N ILE A 48 -25.83 -26.58 -9.70
CA ILE A 48 -25.32 -26.10 -8.40
C ILE A 48 -23.91 -25.54 -8.56
N GLN A 49 -23.06 -26.21 -9.33
CA GLN A 49 -21.74 -25.71 -9.67
C GLN A 49 -21.81 -24.38 -10.42
N LEU A 50 -22.73 -24.24 -11.38
CA LEU A 50 -22.96 -23.00 -12.09
C LEU A 50 -23.41 -21.87 -11.14
N ALA A 51 -24.31 -22.15 -10.20
CA ALA A 51 -24.75 -21.15 -9.23
C ALA A 51 -23.59 -20.65 -8.35
N ILE A 52 -22.76 -21.56 -7.83
CA ILE A 52 -21.58 -21.22 -7.02
C ILE A 52 -20.56 -20.43 -7.85
N ALA A 53 -20.26 -20.88 -9.07
CA ALA A 53 -19.35 -20.20 -9.98
C ALA A 53 -19.86 -18.80 -10.36
N SER A 54 -21.16 -18.61 -10.52
CA SER A 54 -21.76 -17.29 -10.76
C SER A 54 -21.48 -16.34 -9.58
N VAL A 55 -21.63 -16.81 -8.34
CA VAL A 55 -21.30 -15.99 -7.16
C VAL A 55 -19.81 -15.66 -7.15
N LEU A 56 -18.92 -16.61 -7.46
CA LEU A 56 -17.48 -16.41 -7.58
C LEU A 56 -17.13 -15.37 -8.66
N GLN A 57 -17.72 -15.46 -9.83
CA GLN A 57 -17.44 -14.55 -10.94
C GLN A 57 -17.95 -13.13 -10.68
N PHE A 58 -19.17 -12.98 -10.13
CA PHE A 58 -19.78 -11.66 -9.96
C PHE A 58 -19.41 -10.96 -8.65
N TRP A 59 -18.91 -11.66 -7.65
CA TRP A 59 -18.47 -11.02 -6.40
C TRP A 59 -16.94 -10.92 -6.32
N PRO A 60 -16.14 -11.99 -6.13
CA PRO A 60 -14.67 -11.87 -6.15
C PRO A 60 -14.13 -11.43 -7.51
N GLY A 61 -14.68 -11.97 -8.61
CA GLY A 61 -14.29 -11.64 -9.98
C GLY A 61 -14.56 -10.19 -10.37
N ALA A 62 -15.60 -9.55 -9.80
CA ALA A 62 -15.89 -8.13 -10.03
C ALA A 62 -14.74 -7.20 -9.65
N TYR A 63 -13.89 -7.60 -8.70
CA TYR A 63 -12.69 -6.85 -8.33
C TYR A 63 -11.78 -6.68 -9.56
N PHE A 64 -11.50 -7.77 -10.26
CA PHE A 64 -10.64 -7.75 -11.47
C PHE A 64 -11.32 -7.08 -12.65
N CYS A 65 -12.63 -7.27 -12.82
CA CYS A 65 -13.40 -6.59 -13.88
C CYS A 65 -13.37 -5.06 -13.74
N LYS A 66 -13.50 -4.55 -12.51
CA LYS A 66 -13.39 -3.10 -12.23
C LYS A 66 -11.95 -2.58 -12.47
N GLY A 67 -10.95 -3.33 -12.06
CA GLY A 67 -9.54 -3.03 -12.33
C GLY A 67 -9.24 -3.00 -13.83
N ALA A 68 -9.69 -4.03 -14.55
CA ALA A 68 -9.56 -4.14 -16.00
C ALA A 68 -10.23 -3.00 -16.75
N TYR A 69 -11.45 -2.63 -16.38
CA TYR A 69 -12.18 -1.52 -16.99
C TYR A 69 -11.45 -0.18 -16.79
N LYS A 70 -10.95 0.07 -15.57
CA LYS A 70 -10.18 1.28 -15.27
C LYS A 70 -8.87 1.33 -16.08
N ALA A 71 -8.14 0.22 -16.13
CA ALA A 71 -6.88 0.09 -16.87
C ALA A 71 -7.09 0.28 -18.39
N LEU A 72 -8.15 -0.33 -18.94
CA LEU A 72 -8.51 -0.19 -20.36
C LEU A 72 -8.84 1.27 -20.71
N ARG A 73 -9.56 1.98 -19.82
CA ARG A 73 -9.89 3.40 -20.02
C ARG A 73 -8.65 4.30 -19.99
N GLN A 74 -7.61 3.88 -19.30
CA GLN A 74 -6.31 4.58 -19.24
C GLN A 74 -5.35 4.15 -20.36
N GLY A 75 -5.75 3.22 -21.23
CA GLY A 75 -4.90 2.70 -22.30
C GLY A 75 -3.78 1.77 -21.83
N VAL A 76 -3.82 1.31 -20.59
CA VAL A 76 -2.80 0.44 -20.00
C VAL A 76 -3.37 -0.95 -19.79
N LEU A 77 -2.83 -1.95 -20.48
CA LEU A 77 -3.19 -3.35 -20.30
C LEU A 77 -2.42 -3.91 -19.09
N GLY A 78 -3.12 -4.03 -17.98
CA GLY A 78 -2.55 -4.57 -16.73
C GLY A 78 -2.90 -6.04 -16.49
N MET A 79 -2.33 -6.62 -15.44
CA MET A 79 -2.59 -7.99 -15.01
C MET A 79 -4.09 -8.25 -14.76
N ASP A 80 -4.80 -7.28 -14.20
CA ASP A 80 -6.23 -7.38 -13.88
C ASP A 80 -7.09 -7.61 -15.14
N PHE A 81 -6.67 -7.05 -16.29
CA PHE A 81 -7.34 -7.26 -17.57
C PHE A 81 -7.23 -8.72 -18.04
N LEU A 82 -6.01 -9.29 -17.98
CA LEU A 82 -5.79 -10.68 -18.39
C LEU A 82 -6.58 -11.65 -17.51
N VAL A 83 -6.60 -11.39 -16.21
CA VAL A 83 -7.37 -12.20 -15.24
C VAL A 83 -8.87 -12.11 -15.53
N ALA A 84 -9.40 -10.90 -15.70
CA ALA A 84 -10.83 -10.71 -15.98
C ALA A 84 -11.26 -11.41 -17.28
N VAL A 85 -10.46 -11.31 -18.34
CA VAL A 85 -10.75 -11.99 -19.61
C VAL A 85 -10.70 -13.52 -19.46
N SER A 86 -9.63 -14.05 -18.83
CA SER A 86 -9.44 -15.48 -18.66
C SER A 86 -10.57 -16.11 -17.85
N THR A 87 -10.92 -15.52 -16.71
CA THR A 87 -11.99 -16.05 -15.85
C THR A 87 -13.36 -15.95 -16.53
N THR A 88 -13.61 -14.84 -17.23
CA THR A 88 -14.87 -14.69 -17.97
C THR A 88 -15.01 -15.71 -19.09
N VAL A 89 -13.95 -16.01 -19.84
CA VAL A 89 -13.96 -17.03 -20.90
C VAL A 89 -14.20 -18.42 -20.31
N ILE A 90 -13.51 -18.79 -19.21
CA ILE A 90 -13.69 -20.08 -18.55
C ILE A 90 -15.12 -20.21 -18.02
N TYR A 91 -15.65 -19.16 -17.39
CA TYR A 91 -17.03 -19.12 -16.89
C TYR A 91 -18.05 -19.31 -18.00
N LEU A 92 -17.96 -18.51 -19.08
CA LEU A 92 -18.91 -18.59 -20.20
C LEU A 92 -18.86 -19.95 -20.88
N HIS A 93 -17.68 -20.50 -21.13
CA HIS A 93 -17.51 -21.82 -21.73
C HIS A 93 -18.18 -22.90 -20.85
N SER A 94 -17.89 -22.90 -19.54
CA SER A 94 -18.48 -23.89 -18.62
C SER A 94 -19.99 -23.71 -18.45
N ALA A 95 -20.47 -22.46 -18.46
CA ALA A 95 -21.89 -22.14 -18.36
C ALA A 95 -22.63 -22.62 -19.61
N CYS A 96 -22.11 -22.41 -20.82
CA CYS A 96 -22.69 -22.92 -22.06
C CYS A 96 -22.82 -24.46 -22.02
N ILE A 97 -21.75 -25.15 -21.58
CA ILE A 97 -21.79 -26.61 -21.48
C ILE A 97 -22.81 -27.07 -20.43
N ALA A 98 -22.84 -26.43 -19.24
CA ALA A 98 -23.77 -26.80 -18.17
C ALA A 98 -25.25 -26.63 -18.58
N LEU A 99 -25.54 -25.71 -19.50
CA LEU A 99 -26.92 -25.44 -20.00
C LEU A 99 -27.31 -26.29 -21.22
N THR A 100 -26.33 -26.69 -22.03
CA THR A 100 -26.60 -27.38 -23.30
C THR A 100 -26.43 -28.90 -23.24
N VAL A 101 -25.49 -29.38 -22.39
CA VAL A 101 -25.12 -30.81 -22.35
C VAL A 101 -25.46 -31.38 -20.98
N HIS A 102 -26.41 -32.33 -20.94
CA HIS A 102 -26.90 -32.89 -19.67
C HIS A 102 -26.08 -34.02 -19.07
N HIS A 103 -25.05 -34.58 -19.74
CA HIS A 103 -24.29 -35.74 -19.26
C HIS A 103 -22.79 -35.65 -19.57
N ASP A 104 -21.94 -36.02 -18.56
CA ASP A 104 -20.53 -36.41 -18.62
C ASP A 104 -19.49 -35.44 -19.24
N VAL A 105 -19.75 -34.16 -19.25
CA VAL A 105 -18.77 -33.19 -19.74
C VAL A 105 -18.02 -32.53 -18.54
N LYS A 106 -16.70 -32.44 -18.65
CA LYS A 106 -15.88 -31.79 -17.66
C LYS A 106 -16.20 -30.29 -17.59
N LEU A 107 -16.69 -29.85 -16.45
CA LEU A 107 -16.92 -28.45 -16.17
C LEU A 107 -15.65 -27.84 -15.53
N TYR A 108 -15.29 -26.65 -15.96
CA TYR A 108 -14.07 -25.98 -15.51
C TYR A 108 -14.31 -24.96 -14.38
N PHE A 109 -15.47 -25.00 -13.70
CA PHE A 109 -15.79 -24.12 -12.59
C PHE A 109 -14.83 -24.23 -11.40
N LEU A 110 -14.33 -25.45 -11.12
CA LEU A 110 -13.31 -25.66 -10.12
C LEU A 110 -12.01 -24.91 -10.48
N SER A 111 -11.58 -25.02 -11.75
CA SER A 111 -10.37 -24.33 -12.23
C SER A 111 -10.50 -22.83 -12.14
N GLU A 112 -11.68 -22.28 -12.44
CA GLU A 112 -11.99 -20.86 -12.28
C GLU A 112 -11.89 -20.42 -10.82
N GLY A 113 -12.52 -21.15 -9.89
CA GLY A 113 -12.50 -20.84 -8.46
C GLY A 113 -11.08 -20.88 -7.86
N VAL A 114 -10.30 -21.91 -8.21
CA VAL A 114 -8.89 -22.05 -7.78
C VAL A 114 -8.05 -20.90 -8.36
N LEU A 115 -8.20 -20.59 -9.64
CA LEU A 115 -7.49 -19.50 -10.31
C LEU A 115 -7.77 -18.15 -9.63
N LEU A 116 -9.05 -17.81 -9.42
CA LEU A 116 -9.44 -16.57 -8.74
C LEU A 116 -8.89 -16.51 -7.32
N SER A 117 -8.98 -17.59 -6.56
CA SER A 117 -8.47 -17.64 -5.18
C SER A 117 -6.95 -17.46 -5.12
N LEU A 118 -6.21 -18.10 -6.02
CA LEU A 118 -4.76 -18.00 -6.08
C LEU A 118 -4.30 -16.59 -6.48
N ILE A 119 -4.96 -15.98 -7.46
CA ILE A 119 -4.62 -14.62 -7.90
C ILE A 119 -4.98 -13.59 -6.82
N LEU A 120 -6.12 -13.74 -6.12
CA LEU A 120 -6.48 -12.89 -4.98
C LEU A 120 -5.47 -13.01 -3.84
N PHE A 121 -4.96 -14.23 -3.59
CA PHE A 121 -3.90 -14.44 -2.61
C PHE A 121 -2.60 -13.72 -3.02
N GLY A 122 -2.19 -13.85 -4.28
CA GLY A 122 -1.02 -13.12 -4.81
C GLY A 122 -1.18 -11.60 -4.67
N LYS A 123 -2.39 -11.07 -4.95
CA LYS A 123 -2.70 -9.65 -4.81
C LYS A 123 -2.66 -9.19 -3.35
N TYR A 124 -3.13 -10.01 -2.42
CA TYR A 124 -3.03 -9.74 -1.00
C TYR A 124 -1.56 -9.69 -0.53
N MET A 125 -0.73 -10.65 -0.96
CA MET A 125 0.70 -10.66 -0.65
C MET A 125 1.42 -9.44 -1.21
N GLU A 126 1.13 -9.07 -2.46
CA GLU A 126 1.67 -7.86 -3.09
C GLU A 126 1.34 -6.60 -2.29
N CYS A 127 0.07 -6.42 -1.89
CA CYS A 127 -0.34 -5.29 -1.07
C CYS A 127 0.37 -5.27 0.29
N THR A 128 0.56 -6.44 0.91
CA THR A 128 1.21 -6.54 2.22
C THR A 128 2.68 -6.16 2.14
N SER A 129 3.42 -6.70 1.16
CA SER A 129 4.84 -6.39 0.98
C SER A 129 5.08 -4.91 0.65
N ARG A 130 4.23 -4.31 -0.17
CA ARG A 130 4.32 -2.86 -0.47
C ARG A 130 4.07 -2.00 0.77
N TYR A 131 3.12 -2.40 1.62
CA TYR A 131 2.84 -1.69 2.87
C TYR A 131 4.03 -1.70 3.82
N GLU A 132 4.64 -2.87 4.05
CA GLU A 132 5.81 -3.02 4.91
C GLU A 132 7.00 -2.18 4.43
N ALA A 133 7.26 -2.17 3.12
CA ALA A 133 8.29 -1.33 2.52
C ALA A 133 8.01 0.17 2.72
N SER A 134 6.77 0.60 2.53
CA SER A 134 6.35 1.99 2.74
C SER A 134 6.40 2.40 4.21
N GLU A 135 6.06 1.51 5.15
CA GLU A 135 6.12 1.78 6.58
C GLU A 135 7.57 2.00 7.06
N ALA A 136 8.54 1.26 6.52
CA ALA A 136 9.95 1.45 6.82
C ALA A 136 10.40 2.87 6.44
N ILE A 137 10.02 3.35 5.26
CA ILE A 137 10.33 4.72 4.80
C ILE A 137 9.61 5.76 5.68
N ARG A 138 8.34 5.54 6.01
CA ARG A 138 7.58 6.45 6.89
C ARG A 138 8.17 6.55 8.30
N LYS A 139 8.73 5.47 8.84
CA LYS A 139 9.43 5.49 10.13
C LYS A 139 10.65 6.41 10.09
N LEU A 140 11.40 6.44 8.98
CA LEU A 140 12.53 7.36 8.80
C LEU A 140 12.05 8.82 8.70
N ILE A 141 10.98 9.10 7.95
CA ILE A 141 10.41 10.46 7.83
C ILE A 141 9.87 10.97 9.17
N ARG A 142 9.28 10.12 10.01
CA ARG A 142 8.77 10.49 11.34
C ARG A 142 9.87 10.82 12.35
N LEU A 143 11.14 10.60 12.00
CA LEU A 143 12.27 11.02 12.86
C LEU A 143 12.48 12.53 12.82
N GLN A 144 11.97 13.24 11.81
CA GLN A 144 12.03 14.69 11.74
C GLN A 144 10.99 15.31 12.69
N PRO A 145 11.37 16.24 13.60
CA PRO A 145 10.43 16.90 14.49
C PRO A 145 9.47 17.80 13.69
N GLU A 146 8.20 17.83 14.10
CA GLU A 146 7.19 18.67 13.45
C GLU A 146 7.27 20.14 13.91
N THR A 147 7.81 20.38 15.12
CA THR A 147 7.91 21.70 15.74
C THR A 147 9.34 22.04 16.10
N ALA A 148 9.68 23.32 16.04
CA ALA A 148 10.96 23.87 16.45
C ALA A 148 10.76 25.04 17.41
N ASN A 149 11.66 25.21 18.37
CA ASN A 149 11.66 26.31 19.30
C ASN A 149 12.45 27.48 18.69
N VAL A 150 11.78 28.54 18.25
CA VAL A 150 12.39 29.69 17.58
C VAL A 150 12.49 30.87 18.56
N LEU A 151 13.64 31.54 18.59
CA LEU A 151 13.86 32.73 19.37
C LEU A 151 13.50 33.97 18.55
N ARG A 152 12.30 34.55 18.81
CA ARG A 152 11.85 35.78 18.18
C ARG A 152 11.60 36.85 19.21
N GLY A 153 12.25 38.00 19.06
CA GLY A 153 12.08 39.13 20.00
C GLY A 153 12.44 38.83 21.45
N GLY A 154 13.39 37.93 21.70
CA GLY A 154 13.83 37.53 23.05
C GLY A 154 12.91 36.51 23.74
N THR A 155 11.88 36.02 23.08
CA THR A 155 10.99 34.96 23.58
C THR A 155 11.10 33.72 22.73
N VAL A 156 11.08 32.56 23.37
CA VAL A 156 11.08 31.26 22.66
C VAL A 156 9.65 30.87 22.35
N GLN A 157 9.38 30.63 21.08
CA GLN A 157 8.06 30.23 20.58
C GLN A 157 8.18 28.91 19.81
N ALA A 158 7.30 27.96 20.08
CA ALA A 158 7.20 26.74 19.31
C ALA A 158 6.44 27.01 18.01
N VAL A 159 7.09 26.77 16.87
CA VAL A 159 6.51 26.94 15.53
C VAL A 159 6.65 25.66 14.72
N GLU A 160 5.84 25.48 13.72
CA GLU A 160 5.99 24.36 12.77
C GLU A 160 7.28 24.51 11.97
N VAL A 161 8.05 23.43 11.82
CA VAL A 161 9.32 23.42 11.06
C VAL A 161 9.12 23.94 9.63
N ARG A 162 7.95 23.68 9.02
CA ARG A 162 7.61 24.16 7.67
C ARG A 162 7.50 25.68 7.54
N THR A 163 7.34 26.40 8.65
CA THR A 163 7.19 27.87 8.68
C THR A 163 8.51 28.58 9.00
N LEU A 164 9.59 27.83 9.20
CA LEU A 164 10.92 28.38 9.41
C LEU A 164 11.42 29.09 8.16
N THR A 165 12.02 30.25 8.37
CA THR A 165 12.67 31.03 7.32
C THR A 165 14.18 31.01 7.52
N PRO A 166 14.98 31.16 6.44
CA PRO A 166 16.40 31.44 6.59
C PRO A 166 16.60 32.62 7.54
N ASP A 167 17.59 32.57 8.41
CA ASP A 167 17.91 33.53 9.49
C ASP A 167 17.09 33.39 10.77
N ASP A 168 16.11 32.48 10.88
CA ASP A 168 15.49 32.17 12.16
C ASP A 168 16.50 31.49 13.10
N ILE A 169 16.53 31.95 14.37
CA ILE A 169 17.39 31.35 15.41
C ILE A 169 16.59 30.27 16.13
N VAL A 170 17.03 29.05 16.01
CA VAL A 170 16.38 27.88 16.64
C VAL A 170 17.16 27.49 17.91
N GLN A 171 16.43 27.34 19.02
CA GLN A 171 16.97 26.83 20.25
C GLN A 171 16.75 25.31 20.33
N VAL A 172 17.82 24.55 20.38
CA VAL A 172 17.80 23.10 20.60
C VAL A 172 18.34 22.78 21.99
N ARG A 173 17.59 22.00 22.76
CA ARG A 173 17.97 21.56 24.09
C ARG A 173 18.66 20.21 24.06
N SER A 174 19.39 19.87 25.12
CA SER A 174 19.97 18.55 25.25
C SER A 174 18.91 17.46 25.20
N GLY A 175 19.11 16.46 24.34
CA GLY A 175 18.17 15.37 24.09
C GLY A 175 17.09 15.69 23.05
N GLU A 176 16.99 16.93 22.56
CA GLU A 176 16.11 17.28 21.45
C GLU A 176 16.79 16.97 20.09
N ARG A 177 15.98 16.74 19.09
CA ARG A 177 16.44 16.57 17.70
C ARG A 177 16.60 17.92 17.02
N VAL A 178 17.63 18.04 16.20
CA VAL A 178 17.85 19.21 15.34
C VAL A 178 16.75 19.22 14.27
N PRO A 179 15.91 20.28 14.19
CA PRO A 179 14.76 20.28 13.32
C PRO A 179 15.08 20.59 11.85
N ILE A 180 16.17 21.29 11.60
CA ILE A 180 16.58 21.76 10.27
C ILE A 180 18.09 21.95 10.22
N ASP A 181 18.68 21.82 9.05
CA ASP A 181 20.08 22.08 8.81
C ASP A 181 20.42 23.55 9.10
N GLY A 182 21.57 23.78 9.71
CA GLY A 182 21.97 25.15 10.07
C GLY A 182 23.41 25.24 10.60
N ALA A 183 23.76 26.40 11.13
CA ALA A 183 25.02 26.63 11.77
C ALA A 183 24.85 26.96 13.25
N VAL A 184 25.73 26.43 14.09
CA VAL A 184 25.73 26.71 15.54
C VAL A 184 26.15 28.16 15.74
N LEU A 185 25.27 29.01 16.29
CA LEU A 185 25.58 30.40 16.63
C LEU A 185 26.31 30.53 17.95
N SER A 186 25.84 29.78 18.96
CA SER A 186 26.44 29.83 20.31
C SER A 186 26.20 28.52 21.05
N GLY A 187 27.08 28.18 21.97
CA GLY A 187 27.03 26.96 22.76
C GLY A 187 27.97 25.87 22.26
N THR A 188 28.01 24.80 23.03
CA THR A 188 28.76 23.56 22.69
C THR A 188 27.87 22.38 22.99
N CYS A 189 27.85 21.41 22.10
CA CYS A 189 27.07 20.19 22.27
C CYS A 189 27.77 18.99 21.59
N THR A 190 27.34 17.81 21.93
CA THR A 190 27.67 16.59 21.18
C THR A 190 26.44 16.13 20.43
N VAL A 191 26.60 15.81 19.17
CA VAL A 191 25.50 15.43 18.27
C VAL A 191 25.71 14.01 17.75
N ASP A 192 24.66 13.25 17.73
CA ASP A 192 24.62 11.93 17.10
C ASP A 192 24.23 12.10 15.62
N GLU A 193 25.20 11.96 14.74
CA GLU A 193 25.02 11.99 13.27
C GLU A 193 25.02 10.59 12.66
N SER A 194 24.81 9.54 13.47
CA SER A 194 24.87 8.13 13.01
C SER A 194 23.87 7.80 11.90
N MET A 195 22.77 8.52 11.83
CA MET A 195 21.78 8.36 10.77
C MET A 195 22.28 8.83 9.39
N LEU A 196 23.23 9.74 9.35
CA LEU A 196 23.82 10.25 8.11
C LEU A 196 25.14 9.55 7.78
N THR A 197 26.01 9.38 8.78
CA THR A 197 27.35 8.84 8.61
C THR A 197 27.41 7.32 8.73
N GLY A 198 26.44 6.69 9.41
CA GLY A 198 26.46 5.29 9.79
C GLY A 198 27.37 4.95 10.96
N GLU A 199 28.07 5.92 11.53
CA GLU A 199 28.99 5.76 12.66
C GLU A 199 28.32 6.25 13.95
N SER A 200 28.29 5.40 14.98
CA SER A 200 27.65 5.71 16.28
C SER A 200 28.53 6.57 17.19
N GLU A 201 29.41 7.40 16.64
CA GLU A 201 30.27 8.29 17.40
C GLU A 201 29.61 9.66 17.59
N LEU A 202 29.63 10.15 18.81
CA LEU A 202 29.10 11.48 19.15
C LEU A 202 30.11 12.55 18.71
N ILE A 203 29.70 13.42 17.81
CA ILE A 203 30.54 14.45 17.22
C ILE A 203 30.39 15.76 18.03
N PRO A 204 31.48 16.33 18.59
CA PRO A 204 31.41 17.61 19.25
C PRO A 204 31.23 18.75 18.26
N LYS A 205 30.23 19.60 18.49
CA LYS A 205 29.94 20.80 17.69
C LYS A 205 30.11 22.06 18.56
N CYS A 206 30.80 23.04 18.01
CA CYS A 206 31.03 24.35 18.60
C CYS A 206 30.45 25.45 17.72
N ALA A 207 30.45 26.69 18.23
CA ALA A 207 30.02 27.85 17.45
C ALA A 207 30.75 27.92 16.10
N GLY A 208 30.00 28.09 15.02
CA GLY A 208 30.48 28.07 13.63
C GLY A 208 30.42 26.69 12.97
N ALA A 209 30.16 25.60 13.69
CA ALA A 209 30.01 24.25 13.09
C ALA A 209 28.66 24.09 12.40
N HIS A 210 28.65 23.33 11.29
CA HIS A 210 27.41 22.95 10.61
C HIS A 210 26.72 21.78 11.32
N MET A 211 25.38 21.84 11.35
CA MET A 211 24.47 20.84 11.85
C MET A 211 23.62 20.34 10.67
N TYR A 212 23.42 19.03 10.58
CA TYR A 212 22.65 18.39 9.53
C TYR A 212 21.48 17.60 10.13
#